data_18655363739056e04212ff46f980a24d
#
_entry.id   18655363739056e04212ff46f980a24d
#
_cell.length_a   1.000
_cell.length_b   1.000
_cell.length_c   1.000
_cell.angle_alpha   90.00
_cell.angle_beta   90.00
_cell.angle_gamma   90.00
#
_symmetry.space_group_name_H-M   'P 1'
#
loop_
_entity.id
_entity.type
_entity.pdbx_description
1 polymer ?
#
loop_
_entity_poly.entity_id
_entity_poly.type
_entity_poly.pdbx_seq_one_letter_code
_entity_poly.pdbx_strand_id
1 'polypeptide(L)'
;MKTLQIPVKFQKGDTIYTIKQTKLEKKCEICEGIGKIKYNDKDMRCPECMGVGNFTSNKMIYTVCDEPFVINMTKISVDNNGNITLKYKGHCGFSNIRNRMEESLFLTKEEAQVKCDELNKERIIILVDDIVIKDCFKETKPGIDKIQAKLEYYKENNKFDKQIIINRDNVLQDGYISYLIFKILNIKTIKVVVE
;
A
#
# COMPACT_ATOMS: atom_id res chain seq x y z
N MET A 1 -43.63 6.72 5.62
CA MET A 1 -42.31 7.10 5.00
C MET A 1 -41.23 6.27 5.64
N LYS A 2 -40.41 5.54 4.86
CA LYS A 2 -39.24 4.85 5.40
C LYS A 2 -38.08 5.87 5.47
N THR A 3 -37.63 6.16 6.68
CA THR A 3 -36.46 7.03 6.89
C THR A 3 -35.19 6.23 6.55
N LEU A 4 -34.43 6.67 5.57
CA LEU A 4 -33.15 6.08 5.23
C LEU A 4 -32.10 6.61 6.22
N GLN A 5 -31.57 5.73 7.07
CA GLN A 5 -30.44 6.05 7.94
C GLN A 5 -29.13 5.71 7.19
N ILE A 6 -28.34 6.74 6.88
CA ILE A 6 -27.04 6.57 6.24
C ILE A 6 -25.99 6.68 7.35
N PRO A 7 -25.23 5.60 7.62
CA PRO A 7 -24.14 5.68 8.60
C PRO A 7 -23.04 6.58 8.07
N VAL A 8 -22.71 7.62 8.81
CA VAL A 8 -21.60 8.56 8.51
C VAL A 8 -20.49 8.30 9.50
N LYS A 9 -19.34 7.90 9.02
CA LYS A 9 -18.17 7.51 9.83
C LYS A 9 -17.51 8.71 10.51
N PHE A 10 -17.50 9.86 9.82
CA PHE A 10 -16.83 11.07 10.29
C PHE A 10 -17.78 12.25 10.30
N GLN A 11 -17.62 13.17 11.26
CA GLN A 11 -18.47 14.33 11.46
C GLN A 11 -17.72 15.64 11.18
N LYS A 12 -18.49 16.73 11.07
CA LYS A 12 -17.93 18.07 10.98
C LYS A 12 -17.10 18.40 12.23
N GLY A 13 -15.89 18.86 12.04
CA GLY A 13 -14.94 19.17 13.09
C GLY A 13 -13.96 18.03 13.40
N ASP A 14 -14.21 16.82 12.90
CA ASP A 14 -13.27 15.72 13.09
C ASP A 14 -11.94 16.05 12.41
N THR A 15 -10.87 15.76 13.13
CA THR A 15 -9.49 15.83 12.64
C THR A 15 -9.04 14.43 12.27
N ILE A 16 -8.71 14.26 11.00
CA ILE A 16 -8.37 12.96 10.42
C ILE A 16 -7.11 13.05 9.58
N TYR A 17 -6.53 11.91 9.27
CA TYR A 17 -5.33 11.82 8.45
C TYR A 17 -5.67 11.32 7.05
N THR A 18 -4.91 11.77 6.05
CA THR A 18 -5.08 11.39 4.65
C THR A 18 -3.76 10.92 4.08
N ILE A 19 -3.83 10.17 2.99
CA ILE A 19 -2.66 9.70 2.24
C ILE A 19 -2.55 10.45 0.91
N LYS A 20 -1.32 10.64 0.43
CA LYS A 20 -1.00 11.25 -0.86
C LYS A 20 -0.03 10.37 -1.63
N GLN A 21 -0.08 10.43 -2.96
CA GLN A 21 0.97 9.87 -3.80
C GLN A 21 2.05 10.91 -4.03
N THR A 22 3.30 10.52 -3.85
CA THR A 22 4.48 11.33 -4.15
C THR A 22 5.47 10.51 -4.96
N LYS A 23 6.32 11.18 -5.73
CA LYS A 23 7.44 10.49 -6.36
C LYS A 23 8.47 10.11 -5.28
N LEU A 24 9.02 8.90 -5.40
CA LEU A 24 10.09 8.47 -4.53
C LEU A 24 11.35 9.31 -4.79
N GLU A 25 11.81 10.02 -3.77
CA GLU A 25 13.09 10.71 -3.80
C GLU A 25 14.17 9.84 -3.17
N LYS A 26 15.28 9.69 -3.86
CA LYS A 26 16.47 9.00 -3.35
C LYS A 26 17.59 10.02 -3.18
N LYS A 27 18.22 10.01 -2.01
CA LYS A 27 19.44 10.80 -1.79
C LYS A 27 20.56 10.31 -2.70
N CYS A 28 21.34 11.22 -3.21
CA CYS A 28 22.55 10.86 -3.92
C CYS A 28 23.54 10.20 -2.95
N GLU A 29 23.97 9.00 -3.25
CA GLU A 29 24.89 8.23 -2.38
C GLU A 29 26.28 8.85 -2.28
N ILE A 30 26.73 9.54 -3.34
CA ILE A 30 28.06 10.16 -3.38
C ILE A 30 28.16 11.38 -2.46
N CYS A 31 27.14 12.20 -2.39
CA CYS A 31 27.12 13.41 -1.57
C CYS A 31 26.11 13.36 -0.42
N GLU A 32 25.51 12.20 -0.16
CA GLU A 32 24.55 11.97 0.92
C GLU A 32 23.38 12.98 0.96
N GLY A 33 23.03 13.50 -0.21
CA GLY A 33 21.94 14.47 -0.36
C GLY A 33 22.37 15.94 -0.27
N ILE A 34 23.67 16.22 -0.02
CA ILE A 34 24.18 17.60 0.15
C ILE A 34 24.31 18.34 -1.18
N GLY A 35 24.46 17.62 -2.30
CA GLY A 35 24.69 18.21 -3.63
C GLY A 35 26.14 18.63 -3.87
N LYS A 36 27.00 18.57 -2.86
CA LYS A 36 28.40 18.96 -2.91
C LYS A 36 29.30 17.86 -2.38
N ILE A 37 30.52 17.82 -2.86
CA ILE A 37 31.59 16.96 -2.37
C ILE A 37 32.83 17.82 -2.09
N LYS A 38 33.67 17.40 -1.17
CA LYS A 38 34.98 18.02 -0.95
C LYS A 38 36.03 17.37 -1.83
N TYR A 39 36.79 18.20 -2.57
CA TYR A 39 37.96 17.79 -3.33
C TYR A 39 39.07 18.82 -3.12
N ASN A 40 40.21 18.38 -2.60
CA ASN A 40 41.34 19.27 -2.24
C ASN A 40 40.89 20.48 -1.39
N ASP A 41 40.14 20.21 -0.31
CA ASP A 41 39.59 21.20 0.62
C ASP A 41 38.65 22.25 0.02
N LYS A 42 38.26 22.08 -1.25
CA LYS A 42 37.26 22.95 -1.94
C LYS A 42 35.94 22.23 -2.11
N ASP A 43 34.85 22.96 -1.86
CA ASP A 43 33.51 22.47 -2.15
C ASP A 43 33.29 22.49 -3.68
N MET A 44 32.98 21.33 -4.22
CA MET A 44 32.64 21.15 -5.63
C MET A 44 31.22 20.59 -5.76
N ARG A 45 30.57 20.86 -6.87
CA ARG A 45 29.29 20.20 -7.20
C ARG A 45 29.50 18.71 -7.29
N CYS A 46 28.60 17.94 -6.67
CA CYS A 46 28.60 16.50 -6.84
C CYS A 46 28.39 16.14 -8.31
N PRO A 47 29.31 15.40 -8.95
CA PRO A 47 29.21 15.06 -10.37
C PRO A 47 28.04 14.12 -10.67
N GLU A 48 27.68 13.27 -9.72
CA GLU A 48 26.59 12.29 -9.89
C GLU A 48 25.21 12.94 -9.95
N CYS A 49 24.88 13.82 -9.00
CA CYS A 49 23.57 14.48 -8.94
C CYS A 49 23.59 15.92 -9.50
N MET A 50 24.67 16.34 -10.11
CA MET A 50 24.86 17.70 -10.66
C MET A 50 24.56 18.82 -9.66
N GLY A 51 24.77 18.55 -8.38
CA GLY A 51 24.54 19.51 -7.30
C GLY A 51 23.12 19.53 -6.73
N VAL A 52 22.21 18.70 -7.22
CA VAL A 52 20.81 18.64 -6.75
C VAL A 52 20.68 17.94 -5.39
N GLY A 53 21.56 16.99 -5.10
CA GLY A 53 21.54 16.20 -3.88
C GLY A 53 20.62 14.98 -3.92
N ASN A 54 19.49 15.07 -4.61
CA ASN A 54 18.48 14.02 -4.68
C ASN A 54 18.14 13.65 -6.12
N PHE A 55 17.74 12.40 -6.31
CA PHE A 55 17.15 11.91 -7.57
C PHE A 55 15.68 11.66 -7.37
N THR A 56 14.85 12.17 -8.28
CA THR A 56 13.42 11.85 -8.31
C THR A 56 13.20 10.61 -9.18
N SER A 57 12.76 9.54 -8.57
CA SER A 57 12.38 8.32 -9.29
C SER A 57 11.01 8.48 -9.97
N ASN A 58 10.79 7.74 -11.06
CA ASN A 58 9.45 7.61 -11.65
C ASN A 58 8.50 6.72 -10.81
N LYS A 59 9.02 6.04 -9.79
CA LYS A 59 8.22 5.24 -8.86
C LYS A 59 7.40 6.16 -7.96
N MET A 60 6.07 5.96 -7.95
CA MET A 60 5.16 6.65 -7.04
C MET A 60 5.05 5.85 -5.74
N ILE A 61 5.08 6.54 -4.62
CA ILE A 61 4.84 5.98 -3.30
C ILE A 61 3.70 6.71 -2.60
N TYR A 62 3.05 6.00 -1.68
CA TYR A 62 2.04 6.58 -0.79
C TYR A 62 2.70 7.05 0.49
N THR A 63 2.36 8.25 0.93
CA THR A 63 2.82 8.84 2.20
C THR A 63 1.65 9.46 2.92
N VAL A 64 1.71 9.49 4.25
CA VAL A 64 0.73 10.24 5.06
C VAL A 64 0.91 11.72 4.81
N CYS A 65 -0.18 12.48 4.72
CA CYS A 65 -0.09 13.94 4.65
C CYS A 65 0.44 14.48 5.98
N ASP A 66 1.35 15.44 5.90
CA ASP A 66 2.02 16.02 7.08
C ASP A 66 1.03 16.73 8.00
N GLU A 67 0.05 17.41 7.40
CA GLU A 67 -0.99 18.13 8.12
C GLU A 67 -2.29 17.33 8.14
N PRO A 68 -3.00 17.32 9.28
CA PRO A 68 -4.29 16.65 9.37
C PRO A 68 -5.35 17.36 8.52
N PHE A 69 -6.33 16.60 8.11
CA PHE A 69 -7.49 17.10 7.38
C PHE A 69 -8.66 17.32 8.34
N VAL A 70 -9.17 18.54 8.39
CA VAL A 70 -10.32 18.91 9.24
C VAL A 70 -11.57 18.90 8.39
N ILE A 71 -12.57 18.11 8.79
CA ILE A 71 -13.84 17.99 8.06
C ILE A 71 -14.73 19.19 8.31
N ASN A 72 -15.12 19.88 7.25
CA ASN A 72 -16.05 20.99 7.29
C ASN A 72 -17.47 20.60 6.90
N MET A 73 -17.59 19.61 6.02
CA MET A 73 -18.89 19.18 5.45
C MET A 73 -18.81 17.74 4.95
N THR A 74 -19.89 17.01 5.13
CA THR A 74 -20.13 15.74 4.46
C THR A 74 -21.15 15.94 3.34
N LYS A 75 -20.79 15.51 2.13
CA LYS A 75 -21.70 15.52 0.97
C LYS A 75 -22.16 14.10 0.68
N ILE A 76 -23.46 13.93 0.66
CA ILE A 76 -24.12 12.68 0.29
C ILE A 76 -24.64 12.86 -1.14
N SER A 77 -24.38 11.93 -2.02
CA SER A 77 -24.94 11.88 -3.36
C SER A 77 -25.48 10.48 -3.63
N VAL A 78 -26.64 10.44 -4.30
CA VAL A 78 -27.29 9.20 -4.73
C VAL A 78 -27.30 9.21 -6.25
N ASP A 79 -26.83 8.14 -6.87
CA ASP A 79 -26.87 8.00 -8.32
C ASP A 79 -28.25 7.50 -8.82
N ASN A 80 -28.43 7.43 -10.13
CA ASN A 80 -29.66 6.96 -10.75
C ASN A 80 -30.01 5.50 -10.43
N ASN A 81 -29.04 4.72 -9.96
CA ASN A 81 -29.20 3.33 -9.57
C ASN A 81 -29.45 3.16 -8.05
N GLY A 82 -29.51 4.27 -7.31
CA GLY A 82 -29.71 4.27 -5.87
C GLY A 82 -28.43 4.06 -5.05
N ASN A 83 -27.25 4.03 -5.67
CA ASN A 83 -25.98 3.90 -4.95
C ASN A 83 -25.66 5.20 -4.21
N ILE A 84 -25.30 5.06 -2.94
CA ILE A 84 -24.97 6.20 -2.08
C ILE A 84 -23.46 6.38 -2.06
N THR A 85 -23.05 7.61 -2.33
CA THR A 85 -21.63 8.01 -2.25
C THR A 85 -21.47 9.10 -1.19
N LEU A 86 -20.57 8.86 -0.23
CA LEU A 86 -20.17 9.81 0.79
C LEU A 86 -18.85 10.49 0.39
N LYS A 87 -18.81 11.81 0.41
CA LYS A 87 -17.60 12.62 0.17
C LYS A 87 -17.45 13.62 1.31
N TYR A 88 -16.26 13.68 1.84
CA TYR A 88 -15.89 14.60 2.91
C TYR A 88 -15.14 15.79 2.33
N LYS A 89 -15.60 16.99 2.66
CA LYS A 89 -14.95 18.25 2.33
C LYS A 89 -14.31 18.82 3.58
N GLY A 90 -13.12 19.33 3.44
CA GLY A 90 -12.38 19.93 4.55
C GLY A 90 -11.14 20.63 4.06
N HIS A 91 -10.29 21.02 4.97
CA HIS A 91 -9.02 21.67 4.71
C HIS A 91 -7.87 20.92 5.38
N CYS A 92 -6.69 21.10 4.84
CA CYS A 92 -5.44 20.58 5.35
C CYS A 92 -4.50 21.78 5.39
N GLY A 93 -4.21 22.30 6.58
CA GLY A 93 -3.50 23.56 6.77
C GLY A 93 -4.19 24.72 6.04
N PHE A 94 -3.41 25.55 5.35
CA PHE A 94 -3.89 26.68 4.57
C PHE A 94 -4.37 26.36 3.16
N SER A 95 -4.32 25.09 2.77
CA SER A 95 -4.65 24.69 1.39
C SER A 95 -6.13 24.34 1.22
N ASN A 96 -6.62 24.63 0.01
CA ASN A 96 -8.01 24.57 -0.46
C ASN A 96 -8.79 23.34 -0.01
N ILE A 97 -10.11 23.55 0.12
CA ILE A 97 -11.13 22.52 0.36
C ILE A 97 -10.98 21.38 -0.66
N ARG A 98 -10.69 20.18 -0.18
CA ARG A 98 -10.56 18.98 -1.01
C ARG A 98 -11.68 18.01 -0.72
N ASN A 99 -12.23 17.41 -1.78
CA ASN A 99 -13.13 16.27 -1.65
C ASN A 99 -12.32 15.01 -1.39
N ARG A 100 -12.68 14.25 -0.35
CA ARG A 100 -12.06 12.97 -0.03
C ARG A 100 -13.12 11.88 0.06
N MET A 101 -12.76 10.70 -0.39
CA MET A 101 -13.56 9.49 -0.19
C MET A 101 -13.22 8.87 1.15
N GLU A 102 -14.18 8.20 1.77
CA GLU A 102 -14.02 7.59 3.10
C GLU A 102 -12.82 6.64 3.21
N GLU A 103 -12.54 5.90 2.13
CA GLU A 103 -11.43 4.93 2.02
C GLU A 103 -10.04 5.56 2.17
N SER A 104 -9.94 6.87 1.96
CA SER A 104 -8.68 7.63 2.08
C SER A 104 -8.55 8.42 3.39
N LEU A 105 -9.45 8.16 4.36
CA LEU A 105 -9.57 8.88 5.61
C LEU A 105 -9.31 7.94 6.80
N PHE A 106 -8.46 8.37 7.73
CA PHE A 106 -8.01 7.58 8.87
C PHE A 106 -8.13 8.41 10.15
N LEU A 107 -8.54 7.77 11.25
CA LEU A 107 -8.67 8.43 12.55
C LEU A 107 -7.32 8.79 13.14
N THR A 108 -6.31 7.96 12.91
CA THR A 108 -4.97 8.18 13.45
C THR A 108 -3.90 8.21 12.34
N LYS A 109 -2.77 8.79 12.65
CA LYS A 109 -1.61 8.82 11.75
C LYS A 109 -1.03 7.43 11.53
N GLU A 110 -1.09 6.60 12.56
CA GLU A 110 -0.62 5.21 12.56
C GLU A 110 -1.45 4.37 11.60
N GLU A 111 -2.78 4.47 11.62
CA GLU A 111 -3.66 3.79 10.66
C GLU A 111 -3.36 4.23 9.22
N ALA A 112 -3.17 5.52 8.99
CA ALA A 112 -2.79 6.05 7.68
C ALA A 112 -1.42 5.52 7.23
N GLN A 113 -0.45 5.41 8.14
CA GLN A 113 0.87 4.86 7.85
C GLN A 113 0.80 3.37 7.48
N VAL A 114 0.08 2.57 8.25
CA VAL A 114 -0.15 1.14 7.94
C VAL A 114 -0.73 0.99 6.53
N LYS A 115 -1.68 1.86 6.16
CA LYS A 115 -2.25 1.85 4.80
C LYS A 115 -1.24 2.26 3.73
N CYS A 116 -0.38 3.24 3.98
CA CYS A 116 0.71 3.60 3.09
C CYS A 116 1.68 2.42 2.88
N ASP A 117 2.08 1.75 3.96
CA ASP A 117 3.00 0.62 3.90
C ASP A 117 2.39 -0.54 3.10
N GLU A 118 1.10 -0.82 3.30
CA GLU A 118 0.37 -1.81 2.50
C GLU A 118 0.35 -1.47 1.00
N LEU A 119 0.07 -0.19 0.66
CA LEU A 119 0.00 0.26 -0.73
C LEU A 119 1.38 0.36 -1.40
N ASN A 120 2.43 0.57 -0.62
CA ASN A 120 3.81 0.67 -1.08
C ASN A 120 4.49 -0.68 -1.27
N LYS A 121 3.89 -1.77 -0.76
CA LYS A 121 4.44 -3.13 -0.95
C LYS A 121 4.62 -3.42 -2.44
N GLU A 122 5.81 -3.84 -2.79
CA GLU A 122 6.11 -4.22 -4.16
C GLU A 122 5.37 -5.51 -4.52
N ARG A 123 4.65 -5.50 -5.64
CA ARG A 123 3.90 -6.66 -6.12
C ARG A 123 4.43 -7.03 -7.50
N ILE A 124 4.94 -8.22 -7.60
CA ILE A 124 5.44 -8.77 -8.86
C ILE A 124 4.64 -10.01 -9.29
N ILE A 125 4.71 -10.33 -10.58
CA ILE A 125 4.22 -11.61 -11.10
C ILE A 125 5.43 -12.52 -11.23
N ILE A 126 5.33 -13.72 -10.66
CA ILE A 126 6.41 -14.72 -10.65
C ILE A 126 5.85 -16.08 -11.06
N LEU A 127 6.70 -16.94 -11.61
CA LEU A 127 6.38 -18.36 -11.81
C LEU A 127 6.30 -19.05 -10.44
N VAL A 128 5.29 -19.88 -10.23
CA VAL A 128 5.12 -20.65 -8.99
C VAL A 128 6.33 -21.55 -8.73
N ASP A 129 6.96 -22.04 -9.81
CA ASP A 129 8.13 -22.92 -9.73
C ASP A 129 9.42 -22.18 -9.34
N ASP A 130 9.47 -20.85 -9.50
CA ASP A 130 10.61 -20.02 -9.08
C ASP A 130 10.59 -19.66 -7.59
N ILE A 131 9.52 -20.03 -6.88
CA ILE A 131 9.43 -19.77 -5.44
C ILE A 131 10.21 -20.82 -4.67
N VAL A 132 11.19 -20.37 -3.90
CA VAL A 132 12.01 -21.22 -3.04
C VAL A 132 11.31 -21.43 -1.71
N ILE A 133 11.11 -22.69 -1.33
CA ILE A 133 10.43 -23.08 -0.09
C ILE A 133 11.47 -23.43 0.98
N LYS A 134 11.41 -22.74 2.13
CA LYS A 134 12.24 -23.06 3.30
C LYS A 134 11.92 -24.46 3.85
N ASP A 135 12.91 -25.11 4.42
CA ASP A 135 12.73 -26.48 4.96
C ASP A 135 11.72 -26.52 6.11
N CYS A 136 11.65 -25.49 6.94
CA CYS A 136 10.64 -25.39 7.99
C CYS A 136 9.18 -25.49 7.48
N PHE A 137 8.91 -25.01 6.27
CA PHE A 137 7.58 -25.19 5.64
C PHE A 137 7.37 -26.62 5.13
N LYS A 138 8.43 -27.27 4.64
CA LYS A 138 8.36 -28.66 4.15
C LYS A 138 8.15 -29.65 5.29
N GLU A 139 8.74 -29.39 6.44
CA GLU A 139 8.63 -30.21 7.65
C GLU A 139 7.26 -30.06 8.32
N THR A 140 6.70 -28.85 8.30
CA THR A 140 5.38 -28.55 8.87
C THR A 140 4.27 -28.71 7.83
N LYS A 141 3.77 -29.93 7.66
CA LYS A 141 2.65 -30.20 6.76
C LYS A 141 1.37 -29.55 7.29
N PRO A 142 0.71 -28.66 6.55
CA PRO A 142 -0.56 -28.10 6.96
C PRO A 142 -1.64 -29.19 7.00
N GLY A 143 -2.55 -29.11 7.97
CA GLY A 143 -3.69 -30.02 8.06
C GLY A 143 -4.57 -29.98 6.79
N ILE A 144 -5.10 -31.13 6.41
CA ILE A 144 -5.96 -31.30 5.23
C ILE A 144 -7.14 -30.34 5.28
N ASP A 145 -7.78 -30.21 6.45
CA ASP A 145 -8.95 -29.33 6.65
C ASP A 145 -8.63 -27.87 6.32
N LYS A 146 -7.43 -27.39 6.70
CA LYS A 146 -6.98 -26.02 6.39
C LYS A 146 -6.76 -25.81 4.90
N ILE A 147 -6.21 -26.81 4.22
CA ILE A 147 -6.01 -26.76 2.76
C ILE A 147 -7.35 -26.74 2.06
N GLN A 148 -8.28 -27.60 2.48
CA GLN A 148 -9.61 -27.73 1.87
C GLN A 148 -10.42 -26.44 2.06
N ALA A 149 -10.52 -25.91 3.26
CA ALA A 149 -11.22 -24.66 3.53
C ALA A 149 -10.67 -23.49 2.68
N LYS A 150 -9.35 -23.40 2.54
CA LYS A 150 -8.72 -22.35 1.76
C LYS A 150 -8.89 -22.55 0.24
N LEU A 151 -8.96 -23.80 -0.23
CA LEU A 151 -9.28 -24.14 -1.60
C LEU A 151 -10.73 -23.77 -1.95
N GLU A 152 -11.68 -24.06 -1.06
CA GLU A 152 -13.08 -23.68 -1.22
C GLU A 152 -13.22 -22.16 -1.29
N TYR A 153 -12.59 -21.43 -0.35
CA TYR A 153 -12.55 -19.97 -0.37
C TYR A 153 -12.01 -19.42 -1.71
N TYR A 154 -10.92 -20.00 -2.23
CA TYR A 154 -10.36 -19.61 -3.51
C TYR A 154 -11.33 -19.87 -4.68
N LYS A 155 -12.02 -21.01 -4.69
CA LYS A 155 -13.00 -21.34 -5.74
C LYS A 155 -14.18 -20.36 -5.77
N GLU A 156 -14.65 -19.94 -4.61
CA GLU A 156 -15.76 -19.00 -4.47
C GLU A 156 -15.39 -17.55 -4.83
N ASN A 157 -14.19 -17.12 -4.42
CA ASN A 157 -13.79 -15.72 -4.49
C ASN A 157 -12.79 -15.40 -5.61
N ASN A 158 -12.23 -16.40 -6.26
CA ASN A 158 -11.13 -16.32 -7.23
C ASN A 158 -9.91 -15.53 -6.71
N LYS A 159 -9.71 -15.53 -5.41
CA LYS A 159 -8.59 -14.89 -4.70
C LYS A 159 -8.38 -15.55 -3.34
N PHE A 160 -7.19 -15.44 -2.78
CA PHE A 160 -6.95 -15.82 -1.39
C PHE A 160 -7.22 -14.66 -0.42
N ASP A 161 -7.54 -14.99 0.82
CA ASP A 161 -7.67 -14.09 1.96
C ASP A 161 -6.33 -13.45 2.33
N LYS A 162 -5.23 -14.19 2.14
CA LYS A 162 -3.85 -13.72 2.37
C LYS A 162 -3.02 -13.78 1.10
N GLN A 163 -2.15 -12.80 0.93
CA GLN A 163 -1.19 -12.74 -0.17
C GLN A 163 -0.01 -13.67 0.11
N ILE A 164 0.61 -14.18 -0.95
CA ILE A 164 1.91 -14.86 -0.84
C ILE A 164 2.99 -13.79 -0.72
N ILE A 165 3.85 -13.96 0.27
CA ILE A 165 4.96 -13.05 0.56
C ILE A 165 6.27 -13.78 0.32
N ILE A 166 7.15 -13.18 -0.47
CA ILE A 166 8.51 -13.66 -0.72
C ILE A 166 9.52 -12.58 -0.38
N ASN A 167 10.77 -12.96 -0.16
CA ASN A 167 11.88 -12.01 -0.12
C ASN A 167 12.44 -11.75 -1.54
N ARG A 168 13.48 -10.92 -1.65
CA ARG A 168 14.13 -10.57 -2.92
C ARG A 168 14.80 -11.75 -3.64
N ASP A 169 15.10 -12.83 -2.92
CA ASP A 169 15.67 -14.06 -3.44
C ASP A 169 14.58 -15.10 -3.81
N ASN A 170 13.33 -14.66 -3.93
CA ASN A 170 12.15 -15.49 -4.17
C ASN A 170 11.85 -16.52 -3.08
N VAL A 171 12.43 -16.38 -1.89
CA VAL A 171 12.19 -17.32 -0.78
C VAL A 171 10.87 -16.99 -0.10
N LEU A 172 9.99 -17.98 0.02
CA LEU A 172 8.69 -17.85 0.66
C LEU A 172 8.83 -17.43 2.13
N GLN A 173 8.15 -16.34 2.51
CA GLN A 173 8.08 -15.84 3.88
C GLN A 173 6.72 -16.17 4.52
N ASP A 174 5.62 -15.99 3.77
CA ASP A 174 4.25 -16.34 4.21
C ASP A 174 3.39 -16.79 3.03
N GLY A 175 2.25 -17.43 3.33
CA GLY A 175 1.29 -17.88 2.31
C GLY A 175 1.53 -19.30 1.79
N TYR A 176 2.20 -20.17 2.57
CA TYR A 176 2.54 -21.54 2.15
C TYR A 176 1.34 -22.38 1.69
N ILE A 177 0.20 -22.31 2.39
CA ILE A 177 -1.01 -23.06 1.98
C ILE A 177 -1.52 -22.55 0.61
N SER A 178 -1.51 -21.24 0.40
CA SER A 178 -1.89 -20.64 -0.89
C SER A 178 -0.96 -21.09 -2.02
N TYR A 179 0.36 -21.15 -1.75
CA TYR A 179 1.34 -21.71 -2.67
C TYR A 179 1.04 -23.16 -3.04
N LEU A 180 0.76 -24.03 -2.04
CA LEU A 180 0.41 -25.44 -2.30
C LEU A 180 -0.85 -25.57 -3.17
N ILE A 181 -1.86 -24.73 -2.96
CA ILE A 181 -3.08 -24.74 -3.74
C ILE A 181 -2.79 -24.34 -5.20
N PHE A 182 -1.95 -23.33 -5.44
CA PHE A 182 -1.54 -22.98 -6.80
C PHE A 182 -0.82 -24.11 -7.50
N LYS A 183 0.03 -24.86 -6.78
CA LYS A 183 0.68 -26.09 -7.32
C LYS A 183 -0.36 -27.16 -7.64
N ILE A 184 -1.31 -27.43 -6.77
CA ILE A 184 -2.39 -28.42 -6.98
C ILE A 184 -3.25 -28.04 -8.21
N LEU A 185 -3.58 -26.75 -8.34
CA LEU A 185 -4.37 -26.23 -9.48
C LEU A 185 -3.57 -26.03 -10.76
N ASN A 186 -2.26 -26.36 -10.75
CA ASN A 186 -1.33 -26.18 -11.88
C ASN A 186 -1.30 -24.75 -12.45
N ILE A 187 -1.49 -23.76 -11.58
CA ILE A 187 -1.37 -22.35 -11.93
C ILE A 187 0.10 -22.00 -12.08
N LYS A 188 0.49 -21.48 -13.25
CA LYS A 188 1.90 -21.23 -13.60
C LYS A 188 2.45 -19.94 -13.02
N THR A 189 1.65 -18.88 -13.04
CA THR A 189 2.08 -17.54 -12.60
C THR A 189 1.14 -17.00 -11.54
N ILE A 190 1.71 -16.33 -10.55
CA ILE A 190 0.95 -15.71 -9.45
C ILE A 190 1.49 -14.33 -9.12
N LYS A 191 0.63 -13.52 -8.55
CA LYS A 191 0.99 -12.21 -8.00
C LYS A 191 1.42 -12.37 -6.55
N VAL A 192 2.63 -11.96 -6.22
CA VAL A 192 3.21 -12.03 -4.88
C VAL A 192 3.62 -10.64 -4.37
N VAL A 193 3.80 -10.53 -3.07
CA VAL A 193 4.37 -9.35 -2.41
C VAL A 193 5.83 -9.62 -2.11
N VAL A 194 6.70 -8.65 -2.38
CA VAL A 194 8.13 -8.70 -2.05
C VAL A 194 8.38 -7.86 -0.80
N GLU A 195 9.03 -8.47 0.20
CA GLU A 195 9.47 -7.80 1.45
C GLU A 195 10.98 -7.74 1.55
#